data_b9284104c61562ae7c118bd4bcc22570
#
_entry.id   b9284104c61562ae7c118bd4bcc22570
#
_cell.length_a   1.000
_cell.length_b   1.000
_cell.length_c   1.000
_cell.angle_alpha   90.00
_cell.angle_beta   90.00
_cell.angle_gamma   90.00
#
_symmetry.space_group_name_H-M   'P 1'
#
loop_
_entity.id
_entity.type
_entity.pdbx_description
1 polymer ?
#
loop_
_entity_poly.entity_id
_entity_poly.type
_entity_poly.pdbx_seq_one_letter_code
_entity_poly.pdbx_strand_id
1 'polypeptide(L)'
;MNQHNSGHDVMKESNVERMRLFVEQVQTKGRFELIDSLVHPEFRNHTVEPRQRNDRAGIGETVAAMHEAFSGLRVEIVHCVGAGELVATHKVFRGRHTGTWFGLPPSGNQVEFRVMDLVRYRDGLWAEHWAVADAVSLLRQTGGLRDYLDGSF
;
A
#
# COMPACT_ATOMS: atom_id res chain seq x y z
N MET A 1 44.22 -19.68 -22.70
CA MET A 1 43.01 -19.38 -23.50
C MET A 1 41.85 -19.12 -22.54
N ASN A 2 41.61 -17.84 -22.22
CA ASN A 2 40.51 -17.43 -21.34
C ASN A 2 39.24 -17.27 -22.19
N GLN A 3 38.31 -18.17 -22.00
CA GLN A 3 36.95 -17.95 -22.50
C GLN A 3 36.23 -16.98 -21.53
N HIS A 4 36.03 -15.78 -21.96
CA HIS A 4 35.11 -14.82 -21.33
C HIS A 4 33.68 -15.34 -21.53
N ASN A 5 33.11 -15.87 -20.47
CA ASN A 5 31.68 -16.18 -20.42
C ASN A 5 30.96 -14.84 -20.15
N SER A 6 30.61 -14.12 -21.21
CA SER A 6 29.71 -12.96 -21.14
C SER A 6 28.28 -13.48 -20.98
N GLY A 7 27.96 -13.98 -19.79
CA GLY A 7 26.57 -14.18 -19.38
C GLY A 7 25.92 -12.82 -19.32
N HIS A 8 24.90 -12.59 -20.14
CA HIS A 8 23.99 -11.48 -20.02
C HIS A 8 23.34 -11.57 -18.64
N ASP A 9 23.89 -10.84 -17.69
CA ASP A 9 23.24 -10.57 -16.41
C ASP A 9 22.07 -9.64 -16.74
N VAL A 10 20.91 -10.21 -17.08
CA VAL A 10 19.66 -9.49 -17.14
C VAL A 10 19.41 -9.05 -15.72
N MET A 11 19.73 -7.79 -15.40
CA MET A 11 19.56 -7.20 -14.08
C MET A 11 18.15 -7.46 -13.62
N LYS A 12 18.02 -8.41 -12.69
CA LYS A 12 16.73 -8.71 -12.06
C LYS A 12 16.28 -7.45 -11.33
N GLU A 13 15.12 -6.94 -11.70
CA GLU A 13 14.52 -5.77 -11.05
C GLU A 13 14.55 -5.93 -9.54
N SER A 14 15.08 -4.93 -8.82
CA SER A 14 15.21 -4.99 -7.37
C SER A 14 13.84 -4.96 -6.69
N ASN A 15 13.74 -5.50 -5.48
CA ASN A 15 12.51 -5.45 -4.69
C ASN A 15 12.08 -4.00 -4.40
N VAL A 16 13.03 -3.06 -4.29
CA VAL A 16 12.76 -1.62 -4.14
C VAL A 16 12.08 -1.04 -5.40
N GLU A 17 12.56 -1.40 -6.59
CA GLU A 17 11.95 -0.97 -7.86
C GLU A 17 10.54 -1.56 -8.03
N ARG A 18 10.35 -2.82 -7.66
CA ARG A 18 9.03 -3.47 -7.65
C ARG A 18 8.07 -2.81 -6.67
N MET A 19 8.53 -2.38 -5.51
CA MET A 19 7.74 -1.59 -4.57
C MET A 19 7.30 -0.27 -5.20
N ARG A 20 8.22 0.46 -5.83
CA ARG A 20 7.91 1.74 -6.50
C ARG A 20 6.89 1.54 -7.62
N LEU A 21 7.04 0.48 -8.40
CA LEU A 21 6.10 0.12 -9.46
C LEU A 21 4.70 -0.15 -8.89
N PHE A 22 4.61 -0.92 -7.80
CA PHE A 22 3.33 -1.21 -7.15
C PHE A 22 2.64 0.06 -6.63
N VAL A 23 3.37 0.93 -5.95
CA VAL A 23 2.82 2.19 -5.42
C VAL A 23 2.32 3.09 -6.54
N GLU A 24 3.09 3.23 -7.61
CA GLU A 24 2.70 4.09 -8.73
C GLU A 24 1.54 3.50 -9.53
N GLN A 25 1.63 2.24 -9.93
CA GLN A 25 0.67 1.67 -10.87
C GLN A 25 -0.59 1.17 -10.17
N VAL A 26 -0.47 0.52 -9.00
CA VAL A 26 -1.62 -0.07 -8.31
C VAL A 26 -2.22 0.93 -7.32
N GLN A 27 -1.44 1.43 -6.36
CA GLN A 27 -1.99 2.29 -5.31
C GLN A 27 -2.41 3.67 -5.85
N THR A 28 -1.62 4.29 -6.72
CA THR A 28 -1.94 5.64 -7.25
C THR A 28 -2.85 5.58 -8.46
N LYS A 29 -2.55 4.74 -9.46
CA LYS A 29 -3.30 4.71 -10.71
C LYS A 29 -4.47 3.72 -10.73
N GLY A 30 -4.62 2.88 -9.71
CA GLY A 30 -5.70 1.89 -9.63
C GLY A 30 -5.63 0.79 -10.69
N ARG A 31 -4.45 0.43 -11.17
CA ARG A 31 -4.27 -0.63 -12.16
C ARG A 31 -4.30 -2.01 -11.50
N PHE A 32 -5.51 -2.44 -11.12
CA PHE A 32 -5.73 -3.69 -10.38
C PHE A 32 -5.33 -4.94 -11.15
N GLU A 33 -5.35 -4.89 -12.47
CA GLU A 33 -4.94 -5.98 -13.35
C GLU A 33 -3.47 -6.39 -13.17
N LEU A 34 -2.65 -5.54 -12.56
CA LEU A 34 -1.25 -5.82 -12.27
C LEU A 34 -1.02 -6.59 -10.96
N ILE A 35 -2.02 -6.69 -10.08
CA ILE A 35 -1.88 -7.32 -8.77
C ILE A 35 -1.39 -8.77 -8.91
N ASP A 36 -1.96 -9.54 -9.84
CA ASP A 36 -1.59 -10.94 -10.01
C ASP A 36 -0.14 -11.15 -10.47
N SER A 37 0.44 -10.15 -11.14
CA SER A 37 1.84 -10.18 -11.59
C SER A 37 2.84 -9.62 -10.57
N LEU A 38 2.37 -8.89 -9.55
CA LEU A 38 3.21 -8.22 -8.56
C LEU A 38 3.12 -8.84 -7.17
N VAL A 39 2.04 -9.58 -6.88
CA VAL A 39 1.75 -10.13 -5.56
C VAL A 39 1.70 -11.65 -5.62
N HIS A 40 2.35 -12.28 -4.65
CA HIS A 40 2.44 -13.74 -4.55
C HIS A 40 1.05 -14.38 -4.35
N PRO A 41 0.74 -15.53 -4.96
CA PRO A 41 -0.55 -16.22 -4.77
C PRO A 41 -0.88 -16.53 -3.31
N GLU A 42 0.15 -16.86 -2.51
CA GLU A 42 0.03 -17.16 -1.08
C GLU A 42 0.28 -15.92 -0.19
N PHE A 43 0.04 -14.73 -0.71
CA PHE A 43 0.22 -13.48 0.03
C PHE A 43 -0.54 -13.47 1.36
N ARG A 44 0.09 -12.88 2.38
CA ARG A 44 -0.50 -12.66 3.70
C ARG A 44 -0.33 -11.22 4.16
N ASN A 45 -1.43 -10.57 4.49
CA ASN A 45 -1.42 -9.30 5.21
C ASN A 45 -1.58 -9.56 6.70
N HIS A 46 -0.59 -9.16 7.50
CA HIS A 46 -0.56 -9.35 8.95
C HIS A 46 -1.20 -8.18 9.72
N THR A 47 -1.61 -7.13 9.02
CA THR A 47 -2.17 -5.90 9.60
C THR A 47 -3.50 -5.56 8.95
N VAL A 48 -4.46 -6.47 9.02
CA VAL A 48 -5.81 -6.23 8.52
C VAL A 48 -6.75 -5.89 9.67
N GLU A 49 -7.70 -5.00 9.40
CA GLU A 49 -8.80 -4.74 10.30
C GLU A 49 -9.77 -5.95 10.35
N PRO A 50 -10.52 -6.12 11.45
CA PRO A 50 -11.55 -7.14 11.52
C PRO A 50 -12.49 -7.06 10.30
N ARG A 51 -12.78 -8.20 9.67
CA ARG A 51 -13.60 -8.37 8.46
C ARG A 51 -12.90 -8.04 7.13
N GLN A 52 -11.65 -7.56 7.13
CA GLN A 52 -10.86 -7.46 5.90
C GLN A 52 -10.24 -8.81 5.54
N ARG A 53 -10.08 -9.05 4.25
CA ARG A 53 -9.33 -10.20 3.75
C ARG A 53 -7.84 -9.97 3.92
N ASN A 54 -7.14 -11.01 4.36
CA ASN A 54 -5.68 -10.98 4.55
C ASN A 54 -4.90 -11.64 3.41
N ASP A 55 -5.56 -11.98 2.31
CA ASP A 55 -5.00 -12.62 1.13
C ASP A 55 -4.78 -11.63 -0.03
N ARG A 56 -4.28 -12.14 -1.16
CA ARG A 56 -4.00 -11.32 -2.36
C ARG A 56 -5.21 -10.54 -2.86
N ALA A 57 -6.41 -11.12 -2.83
CA ALA A 57 -7.62 -10.44 -3.26
C ALA A 57 -7.95 -9.24 -2.34
N GLY A 58 -7.64 -9.33 -1.05
CA GLY A 58 -7.82 -8.25 -0.08
C GLY A 58 -7.03 -6.99 -0.41
N ILE A 59 -5.89 -7.11 -1.11
CA ILE A 59 -5.14 -5.94 -1.60
C ILE A 59 -5.99 -5.13 -2.58
N GLY A 60 -6.57 -5.80 -3.57
CA GLY A 60 -7.42 -5.16 -4.58
C GLY A 60 -8.64 -4.49 -3.94
N GLU A 61 -9.31 -5.19 -3.02
CA GLU A 61 -10.45 -4.65 -2.27
C GLU A 61 -10.07 -3.40 -1.47
N THR A 62 -8.94 -3.43 -0.76
CA THR A 62 -8.45 -2.28 0.03
C THR A 62 -8.11 -1.08 -0.84
N VAL A 63 -7.37 -1.29 -1.94
CA VAL A 63 -7.00 -0.19 -2.84
C VAL A 63 -8.23 0.38 -3.55
N ALA A 64 -9.18 -0.47 -3.97
CA ALA A 64 -10.44 -0.02 -4.56
C ALA A 64 -11.25 0.84 -3.56
N ALA A 65 -11.38 0.40 -2.31
CA ALA A 65 -12.05 1.16 -1.26
C ALA A 65 -11.37 2.51 -0.99
N MET A 66 -10.04 2.58 -1.07
CA MET A 66 -9.30 3.84 -0.96
C MET A 66 -9.64 4.80 -2.12
N HIS A 67 -9.71 4.30 -3.35
CA HIS A 67 -10.07 5.13 -4.51
C HIS A 67 -11.53 5.60 -4.46
N GLU A 68 -12.43 4.81 -3.90
CA GLU A 68 -13.83 5.21 -3.68
C GLU A 68 -13.95 6.27 -2.57
N ALA A 69 -13.16 6.13 -1.50
CA ALA A 69 -13.21 7.05 -0.36
C ALA A 69 -12.49 8.37 -0.63
N PHE A 70 -11.41 8.36 -1.42
CA PHE A 70 -10.54 9.52 -1.62
C PHE A 70 -10.40 9.84 -3.11
N SER A 71 -11.15 10.84 -3.58
CA SER A 71 -11.02 11.29 -4.96
C SER A 71 -9.66 11.95 -5.20
N GLY A 72 -9.07 11.69 -6.37
CA GLY A 72 -7.72 12.17 -6.71
C GLY A 72 -6.63 11.55 -5.84
N LEU A 73 -6.83 10.33 -5.35
CA LEU A 73 -5.85 9.62 -4.52
C LEU A 73 -4.48 9.56 -5.20
N ARG A 74 -3.46 9.98 -4.45
CA ARG A 74 -2.04 9.85 -4.83
C ARG A 74 -1.25 9.33 -3.65
N VAL A 75 -0.31 8.45 -3.95
CA VAL A 75 0.60 7.87 -2.97
C VAL A 75 2.03 8.20 -3.36
N GLU A 76 2.73 8.88 -2.46
CA GLU A 76 4.12 9.27 -2.63
C GLU A 76 5.01 8.44 -1.69
N ILE A 77 6.07 7.86 -2.22
CA ILE A 77 7.12 7.23 -1.41
C ILE A 77 8.12 8.31 -1.01
N VAL A 78 8.17 8.61 0.27
CA VAL A 78 9.17 9.53 0.85
C VAL A 78 10.50 8.80 1.08
N HIS A 79 10.44 7.61 1.67
CA HIS A 79 11.59 6.74 1.88
C HIS A 79 11.25 5.31 1.46
N CYS A 80 12.23 4.63 0.85
CA CYS A 80 12.11 3.23 0.48
C CYS A 80 13.49 2.58 0.62
N VAL A 81 13.61 1.63 1.52
CA VAL A 81 14.85 0.93 1.81
C VAL A 81 14.65 -0.57 1.73
N GLY A 82 15.61 -1.26 1.15
CA GLY A 82 15.60 -2.71 0.99
C GLY A 82 16.75 -3.38 1.75
N ALA A 83 16.46 -4.53 2.35
CA ALA A 83 17.45 -5.40 2.98
C ALA A 83 17.06 -6.86 2.72
N GLY A 84 17.79 -7.55 1.84
CA GLY A 84 17.47 -8.91 1.43
C GLY A 84 16.08 -9.01 0.80
N GLU A 85 15.22 -9.82 1.39
CA GLU A 85 13.82 -9.99 0.95
C GLU A 85 12.88 -8.89 1.44
N LEU A 86 13.33 -8.04 2.36
CA LEU A 86 12.49 -7.03 3.01
C LEU A 86 12.65 -5.68 2.35
N VAL A 87 11.53 -4.98 2.20
CA VAL A 87 11.47 -3.59 1.78
C VAL A 87 10.59 -2.82 2.77
N ALA A 88 11.15 -1.78 3.37
CA ALA A 88 10.42 -0.85 4.20
C ALA A 88 10.13 0.43 3.45
N THR A 89 8.92 0.97 3.61
CA THR A 89 8.54 2.24 3.00
C THR A 89 7.95 3.21 4.03
N HIS A 90 8.19 4.50 3.79
CA HIS A 90 7.46 5.60 4.37
C HIS A 90 6.70 6.26 3.23
N LYS A 91 5.37 6.19 3.29
CA LYS A 91 4.47 6.71 2.24
C LYS A 91 3.58 7.80 2.78
N VAL A 92 3.21 8.73 1.89
CA VAL A 92 2.20 9.75 2.15
C VAL A 92 1.06 9.56 1.15
N PHE A 93 -0.13 9.40 1.69
CA PHE A 93 -1.39 9.31 0.93
C PHE A 93 -2.06 10.68 0.94
N ARG A 94 -2.51 11.15 -0.21
CA ARG A 94 -3.24 12.42 -0.36
C ARG A 94 -4.46 12.24 -1.23
N GLY A 95 -5.55 12.88 -0.88
CA GLY A 95 -6.79 12.88 -1.66
C GLY A 95 -7.85 13.76 -1.01
N ARG A 96 -9.01 13.87 -1.64
CA ARG A 96 -10.19 14.51 -1.06
C ARG A 96 -11.12 13.43 -0.53
N HIS A 97 -11.50 13.52 0.75
CA HIS A 97 -12.40 12.55 1.39
C HIS A 97 -13.84 12.76 0.90
N THR A 98 -14.23 12.03 -0.14
CA THR A 98 -15.51 12.16 -0.84
C THR A 98 -16.40 10.93 -0.74
N GLY A 99 -15.90 9.81 -0.22
CA GLY A 99 -16.65 8.58 0.03
C GLY A 99 -16.48 8.10 1.46
N THR A 100 -17.22 7.06 1.85
CA THR A 100 -17.13 6.49 3.19
C THR A 100 -15.82 5.72 3.36
N TRP A 101 -15.13 5.95 4.48
CA TRP A 101 -13.92 5.22 4.85
C TRP A 101 -14.02 4.71 6.28
N PHE A 102 -13.99 3.38 6.48
CA PHE A 102 -14.15 2.72 7.79
C PHE A 102 -15.32 3.29 8.63
N GLY A 103 -16.48 3.47 8.01
CA GLY A 103 -17.65 4.03 8.69
C GLY A 103 -17.68 5.55 8.81
N LEU A 104 -16.56 6.24 8.55
CA LEU A 104 -16.53 7.71 8.49
C LEU A 104 -17.25 8.21 7.23
N PRO A 105 -18.28 9.05 7.39
CA PRO A 105 -18.94 9.67 6.25
C PRO A 105 -18.02 10.66 5.55
N PRO A 106 -18.24 10.95 4.25
CA PRO A 106 -17.41 11.90 3.51
C PRO A 106 -17.42 13.29 4.15
N SER A 107 -16.23 13.83 4.41
CA SER A 107 -16.07 15.18 4.98
C SER A 107 -15.92 16.27 3.92
N GLY A 108 -15.56 15.90 2.69
CA GLY A 108 -15.20 16.84 1.63
C GLY A 108 -13.82 17.49 1.78
N ASN A 109 -13.10 17.19 2.85
CA ASN A 109 -11.81 17.80 3.14
C ASN A 109 -10.69 17.17 2.30
N GLN A 110 -9.65 17.96 2.00
CA GLN A 110 -8.37 17.44 1.58
C GLN A 110 -7.72 16.75 2.79
N VAL A 111 -7.19 15.55 2.57
CA VAL A 111 -6.54 14.77 3.61
C VAL A 111 -5.14 14.36 3.20
N GLU A 112 -4.26 14.27 4.18
CA GLU A 112 -2.92 13.71 4.06
C GLU A 112 -2.66 12.82 5.27
N PHE A 113 -2.28 11.57 5.05
CA PHE A 113 -1.91 10.67 6.12
C PHE A 113 -0.70 9.80 5.73
N ARG A 114 0.03 9.34 6.74
CA ARG A 114 1.26 8.58 6.54
C ARG A 114 1.05 7.11 6.84
N VAL A 115 1.78 6.29 6.10
CA VAL A 115 1.85 4.86 6.33
C VAL A 115 3.31 4.43 6.32
N MET A 116 3.71 3.71 7.36
CA MET A 116 4.95 2.95 7.39
C MET A 116 4.60 1.51 7.13
N ASP A 117 5.20 0.88 6.14
CA ASP A 117 4.99 -0.54 5.91
C ASP A 117 6.29 -1.31 5.66
N LEU A 118 6.21 -2.60 5.94
CA LEU A 118 7.24 -3.58 5.69
C LEU A 118 6.66 -4.68 4.83
N VAL A 119 7.35 -5.01 3.76
CA VAL A 119 6.95 -6.05 2.82
C VAL A 119 8.06 -7.09 2.70
N ARG A 120 7.69 -8.36 2.74
CA ARG A 120 8.58 -9.45 2.34
C ARG A 120 8.29 -9.85 0.90
N TYR A 121 9.35 -9.92 0.11
CA TYR A 121 9.32 -10.44 -1.24
C TYR A 121 9.78 -11.89 -1.26
N ARG A 122 9.09 -12.73 -2.05
CA ARG A 122 9.49 -14.10 -2.39
C ARG A 122 9.40 -14.23 -3.91
N ASP A 123 10.50 -14.66 -4.53
CA ASP A 123 10.61 -14.78 -5.99
C ASP A 123 10.25 -13.49 -6.75
N GLY A 124 10.55 -12.34 -6.15
CA GLY A 124 10.25 -11.02 -6.70
C GLY A 124 8.78 -10.59 -6.60
N LEU A 125 7.95 -11.31 -5.85
CA LEU A 125 6.54 -11.00 -5.61
C LEU A 125 6.29 -10.65 -4.14
N TRP A 126 5.35 -9.74 -3.88
CA TRP A 126 4.88 -9.44 -2.53
C TRP A 126 4.33 -10.70 -1.88
N ALA A 127 4.95 -11.17 -0.82
CA ALA A 127 4.53 -12.37 -0.12
C ALA A 127 3.90 -12.08 1.24
N GLU A 128 4.40 -11.07 1.96
CA GLU A 128 3.88 -10.70 3.28
C GLU A 128 3.89 -9.18 3.46
N HIS A 129 2.99 -8.67 4.29
CA HIS A 129 2.81 -7.25 4.54
C HIS A 129 2.49 -6.97 6.01
N TRP A 130 3.14 -5.95 6.56
CA TRP A 130 2.86 -5.33 7.86
C TRP A 130 2.82 -3.82 7.66
N ALA A 131 1.87 -3.14 8.30
CA ALA A 131 1.75 -1.68 8.19
C ALA A 131 1.28 -1.02 9.47
N VAL A 132 1.66 0.23 9.64
CA VAL A 132 1.11 1.14 10.63
C VAL A 132 0.72 2.44 9.92
N ALA A 133 -0.54 2.82 10.02
CA ALA A 133 -1.05 4.05 9.46
C ALA A 133 -1.26 5.10 10.55
N ASP A 134 -1.05 6.37 10.22
CA ASP A 134 -1.39 7.51 11.07
C ASP A 134 -2.90 7.78 11.05
N ALA A 135 -3.67 6.86 11.65
CA ALA A 135 -5.12 6.92 11.70
C ALA A 135 -5.62 8.14 12.47
N VAL A 136 -4.92 8.53 13.55
CA VAL A 136 -5.31 9.71 14.35
C VAL A 136 -5.26 10.98 13.52
N SER A 137 -4.23 11.17 12.71
CA SER A 137 -4.14 12.33 11.81
C SER A 137 -5.30 12.36 10.81
N LEU A 138 -5.64 11.21 10.22
CA LEU A 138 -6.79 11.11 9.30
C LEU A 138 -8.12 11.43 10.00
N LEU A 139 -8.35 10.86 11.18
CA LEU A 139 -9.56 11.13 11.99
C LEU A 139 -9.72 12.62 12.33
N ARG A 140 -8.62 13.29 12.67
CA ARG A 140 -8.64 14.74 12.94
C ARG A 140 -9.03 15.56 11.72
N GLN A 141 -8.52 15.21 10.54
CA GLN A 141 -8.77 15.90 9.29
C GLN A 141 -10.20 15.66 8.76
N THR A 142 -10.80 14.53 9.08
CA THR A 142 -12.15 14.15 8.64
C THR A 142 -13.24 14.47 9.65
N GLY A 143 -12.86 14.92 10.86
CA GLY A 143 -13.81 15.21 11.94
C GLY A 143 -14.24 13.99 12.77
N GLY A 144 -13.74 12.78 12.45
CA GLY A 144 -14.12 11.55 13.11
C GLY A 144 -13.41 11.26 14.45
N LEU A 145 -12.48 12.15 14.90
CA LEU A 145 -11.72 11.87 16.11
C LEU A 145 -12.58 11.81 17.37
N ARG A 146 -13.60 12.65 17.49
CA ARG A 146 -14.52 12.63 18.63
C ARG A 146 -15.25 11.31 18.69
N ASP A 147 -15.86 10.88 17.59
CA ASP A 147 -16.63 9.64 17.51
C ASP A 147 -15.76 8.42 17.81
N TYR A 148 -14.49 8.45 17.38
CA TYR A 148 -13.51 7.43 17.72
C TYR A 148 -13.22 7.38 19.24
N LEU A 149 -13.01 8.54 19.87
CA LEU A 149 -12.73 8.61 21.31
C LEU A 149 -13.95 8.22 22.16
N ASP A 150 -15.15 8.52 21.68
CA ASP A 150 -16.42 8.20 22.36
C ASP A 150 -16.89 6.75 22.07
N GLY A 151 -16.14 6.00 21.25
CA GLY A 151 -16.47 4.60 20.91
C GLY A 151 -17.70 4.45 20.03
N SER A 152 -18.00 5.45 19.18
CA SER A 152 -19.17 5.50 18.30
C SER A 152 -18.96 4.83 16.94
N PHE A 153 -17.84 4.07 16.75
CA PHE A 153 -17.53 3.30 15.54
C PHE A 153 -17.86 1.84 15.68
#